data_65386ba17134282978d3dcece74f428a
#
_entry.id   65386ba17134282978d3dcece74f428a
#
_cell.length_a   1.000
_cell.length_b   1.000
_cell.length_c   1.000
_cell.angle_alpha   90.00
_cell.angle_beta   90.00
_cell.angle_gamma   90.00
#
_symmetry.space_group_name_H-M   'P 1'
#
loop_
_entity.id
_entity.type
_entity.pdbx_description
1 polymer ?
#
loop_
_entity_poly.entity_id
_entity_poly.type
_entity_poly.pdbx_seq_one_letter_code
_entity_poly.pdbx_strand_id
1 'polypeptide(L)'
;MSRRSPFRDDLRSLKVAVDSLSQTPLGPIAENLRCTFEPLLIGNASNAVIEPAFDLAGTIKNLLSQLPASYGARFNFDAAFVFALAVDWNPNLALPGMSVPKHQGEWGFSELLLPTIDKQRMPIVRVFHFPGQDSIEDIDLLAYPWLAHEVAHCLLFLNSALFPTEFKPRLDGVLHALSLKGIADRGLARTLARAGLDEMKQYWTPTLNQGNWAHEIAMDIIALWSCGPAYLGAFLDEVERDNLDMFQISTVHPPYCVRILAVLCACPLLKLDAHTGALRALSASLSKQYPNKLAQLAPEELIAAAVDAGFAVCKTLEIRDWKYFSQGGPGSSSPDTYELGVALLLEAWRVRNQGDEESYLKWEKEVITTIAAGIALTQ
;
A
#
# COMPACT_ATOMS: atom_id res chain seq x y z
N MET A 1 22.85 29.02 -33.87
CA MET A 1 23.39 27.96 -33.00
C MET A 1 22.23 27.09 -32.59
N SER A 2 22.26 25.81 -32.97
CA SER A 2 21.13 24.88 -32.79
C SER A 2 20.95 24.51 -31.31
N ARG A 3 19.74 24.69 -30.77
CA ARG A 3 19.30 24.23 -29.42
C ARG A 3 19.48 22.72 -29.21
N ARG A 4 19.91 21.96 -30.23
CA ARG A 4 20.06 20.51 -30.23
C ARG A 4 21.29 19.99 -29.50
N SER A 5 22.34 20.79 -29.35
CA SER A 5 23.59 20.34 -28.71
C SER A 5 23.45 20.18 -27.18
N PRO A 6 22.94 21.17 -26.44
CA PRO A 6 22.77 21.05 -24.97
C PRO A 6 21.85 19.90 -24.56
N PHE A 7 20.76 19.69 -25.31
CA PHE A 7 19.79 18.64 -25.02
C PHE A 7 20.39 17.22 -25.15
N ARG A 8 21.21 16.99 -26.17
CA ARG A 8 21.91 15.69 -26.33
C ARG A 8 22.90 15.44 -25.19
N ASP A 9 23.55 16.45 -24.71
CA ASP A 9 24.49 16.32 -23.61
C ASP A 9 23.75 16.06 -22.26
N ASP A 10 22.59 16.69 -22.05
CA ASP A 10 21.71 16.42 -20.92
C ASP A 10 21.17 14.98 -20.95
N LEU A 11 20.72 14.49 -22.12
CA LEU A 11 20.29 13.11 -22.28
C LEU A 11 21.41 12.09 -22.04
N ARG A 12 22.64 12.39 -22.48
CA ARG A 12 23.79 11.54 -22.21
C ARG A 12 24.12 11.47 -20.72
N SER A 13 24.08 12.61 -20.05
CA SER A 13 24.31 12.69 -18.61
C SER A 13 23.24 11.90 -17.83
N LEU A 14 21.97 12.03 -18.24
CA LEU A 14 20.88 11.24 -17.67
C LEU A 14 21.04 9.73 -17.95
N LYS A 15 21.48 9.36 -19.17
CA LYS A 15 21.77 7.96 -19.50
C LYS A 15 22.85 7.39 -18.58
N VAL A 16 23.94 8.12 -18.37
CA VAL A 16 25.01 7.69 -17.45
C VAL A 16 24.46 7.50 -16.01
N ALA A 17 23.63 8.44 -15.54
CA ALA A 17 22.98 8.31 -14.23
C ALA A 17 22.04 7.10 -14.16
N VAL A 18 21.25 6.85 -15.21
CA VAL A 18 20.38 5.67 -15.30
C VAL A 18 21.19 4.38 -15.39
N ASP A 19 22.25 4.34 -16.17
CA ASP A 19 23.12 3.17 -16.29
C ASP A 19 23.80 2.82 -14.94
N SER A 20 24.10 3.83 -14.10
CA SER A 20 24.64 3.60 -12.76
C SER A 20 23.66 2.90 -11.82
N LEU A 21 22.35 2.97 -12.11
CA LEU A 21 21.30 2.27 -11.35
C LEU A 21 21.19 0.78 -11.70
N SER A 22 21.81 0.33 -12.79
CA SER A 22 21.67 -1.04 -13.31
C SER A 22 22.15 -2.11 -12.33
N GLN A 23 23.06 -1.75 -11.45
CA GLN A 23 23.63 -2.63 -10.41
C GLN A 23 22.95 -2.44 -9.04
N THR A 24 21.85 -1.72 -9.01
CA THR A 24 21.05 -1.47 -7.80
C THR A 24 19.71 -2.20 -7.92
N PRO A 25 18.89 -2.26 -6.85
CA PRO A 25 17.50 -2.74 -6.93
C PRO A 25 16.64 -1.99 -7.95
N LEU A 26 17.13 -0.85 -8.45
CA LEU A 26 16.50 -0.07 -9.51
C LEU A 26 16.90 -0.53 -10.94
N GLY A 27 17.70 -1.59 -11.07
CA GLY A 27 18.15 -2.13 -12.34
C GLY A 27 17.06 -2.29 -13.40
N PRO A 28 15.91 -2.91 -13.10
CA PRO A 28 14.80 -3.03 -14.06
C PRO A 28 14.17 -1.68 -14.48
N ILE A 29 14.13 -0.62 -13.62
CA ILE A 29 13.74 0.74 -14.05
C ILE A 29 14.81 1.32 -14.96
N ALA A 30 16.05 1.18 -14.57
CA ALA A 30 17.17 1.63 -15.39
C ALA A 30 17.11 1.03 -16.80
N GLU A 31 16.79 -0.27 -16.92
CA GLU A 31 16.62 -0.93 -18.20
C GLU A 31 15.45 -0.34 -19.01
N ASN A 32 14.29 -0.16 -18.41
CA ASN A 32 13.13 0.45 -19.07
C ASN A 32 13.43 1.90 -19.51
N LEU A 33 14.09 2.67 -18.65
CA LEU A 33 14.50 4.04 -18.99
C LEU A 33 15.55 4.05 -20.11
N ARG A 34 16.51 3.14 -20.08
CA ARG A 34 17.54 3.00 -21.12
C ARG A 34 16.90 2.71 -22.47
N CYS A 35 15.97 1.77 -22.55
CA CYS A 35 15.22 1.47 -23.77
C CYS A 35 14.47 2.69 -24.33
N THR A 36 14.07 3.61 -23.47
CA THR A 36 13.43 4.87 -23.87
C THR A 36 14.42 5.91 -24.38
N PHE A 37 15.62 5.99 -23.78
CA PHE A 37 16.65 6.96 -24.17
C PHE A 37 17.44 6.58 -25.42
N GLU A 38 17.75 5.32 -25.63
CA GLU A 38 18.59 4.88 -26.75
C GLU A 38 18.10 5.33 -28.12
N PRO A 39 16.80 5.21 -28.45
CA PRO A 39 16.27 5.70 -29.71
C PRO A 39 16.45 7.22 -29.89
N LEU A 40 16.41 7.99 -28.80
CA LEU A 40 16.57 9.45 -28.82
C LEU A 40 18.00 9.89 -29.07
N LEU A 41 18.98 9.11 -28.60
CA LEU A 41 20.40 9.38 -28.77
C LEU A 41 20.91 9.04 -30.19
N ILE A 42 20.31 8.02 -30.83
CA ILE A 42 20.75 7.46 -32.10
C ILE A 42 20.07 8.18 -33.28
N GLY A 43 18.89 8.74 -33.12
CA GLY A 43 18.06 9.24 -34.22
C GLY A 43 18.27 10.73 -34.55
N ASN A 44 18.02 11.10 -35.81
CA ASN A 44 17.67 12.47 -36.21
C ASN A 44 16.21 12.73 -35.82
N ALA A 45 15.95 12.87 -34.50
CA ALA A 45 14.61 13.04 -33.97
C ALA A 45 13.95 14.31 -34.53
N SER A 46 12.73 14.23 -35.02
CA SER A 46 11.90 15.36 -35.41
C SER A 46 11.54 16.20 -34.19
N ASN A 47 11.18 17.48 -34.39
CA ASN A 47 10.76 18.36 -33.29
C ASN A 47 9.56 17.80 -32.50
N ALA A 48 8.69 16.99 -33.11
CA ALA A 48 7.58 16.35 -32.44
C ALA A 48 8.00 15.30 -31.36
N VAL A 49 9.25 14.86 -31.40
CA VAL A 49 9.83 13.89 -30.45
C VAL A 49 10.67 14.59 -29.36
N ILE A 50 11.09 15.83 -29.61
CA ILE A 50 12.00 16.57 -28.71
C ILE A 50 11.25 17.08 -27.46
N GLU A 51 10.02 17.61 -27.61
CA GLU A 51 9.26 18.11 -26.45
C GLU A 51 8.91 17.03 -25.45
N PRO A 52 8.30 15.88 -25.86
CA PRO A 52 8.07 14.76 -24.93
C PRO A 52 9.36 14.24 -24.28
N ALA A 53 10.49 14.33 -24.98
CA ALA A 53 11.77 13.91 -24.44
C ALA A 53 12.33 14.87 -23.38
N PHE A 54 12.03 16.18 -23.47
CA PHE A 54 12.35 17.14 -22.42
C PHE A 54 11.53 16.88 -21.15
N ASP A 55 10.23 16.62 -21.30
CA ASP A 55 9.35 16.33 -20.17
C ASP A 55 9.78 15.04 -19.49
N LEU A 56 10.14 14.01 -20.26
CA LEU A 56 10.69 12.75 -19.75
C LEU A 56 12.01 13.00 -18.99
N ALA A 57 12.94 13.74 -19.57
CA ALA A 57 14.23 14.06 -18.94
C ALA A 57 14.04 14.84 -17.62
N GLY A 58 13.12 15.81 -17.61
CA GLY A 58 12.75 16.55 -16.41
C GLY A 58 12.16 15.66 -15.33
N THR A 59 11.25 14.76 -15.70
CA THR A 59 10.61 13.81 -14.78
C THR A 59 11.63 12.84 -14.19
N ILE A 60 12.53 12.29 -15.00
CA ILE A 60 13.58 11.40 -14.52
C ILE A 60 14.56 12.12 -13.61
N LYS A 61 14.96 13.35 -13.97
CA LYS A 61 15.82 14.16 -13.11
C LYS A 61 15.18 14.42 -11.76
N ASN A 62 13.88 14.72 -11.73
CA ASN A 62 13.13 14.88 -10.50
C ASN A 62 13.08 13.59 -9.70
N LEU A 63 12.82 12.45 -10.33
CA LEU A 63 12.84 11.15 -9.69
C LEU A 63 14.21 10.86 -9.07
N LEU A 64 15.29 10.99 -9.86
CA LEU A 64 16.66 10.76 -9.40
C LEU A 64 17.07 11.71 -8.25
N SER A 65 16.58 12.95 -8.26
CA SER A 65 16.84 13.91 -7.18
C SER A 65 16.08 13.60 -5.88
N GLN A 66 15.04 12.80 -5.96
CA GLN A 66 14.26 12.34 -4.81
C GLN A 66 14.77 11.01 -4.23
N LEU A 67 15.63 10.31 -4.98
CA LEU A 67 16.32 9.14 -4.47
C LEU A 67 17.45 9.59 -3.55
N PRO A 68 17.72 8.88 -2.45
CA PRO A 68 18.88 9.14 -1.61
C PRO A 68 20.15 9.21 -2.45
N ALA A 69 21.02 10.15 -2.17
CA ALA A 69 22.29 10.34 -2.90
C ALA A 69 23.22 9.11 -2.77
N SER A 70 23.05 8.33 -1.74
CA SER A 70 23.60 6.99 -1.57
C SER A 70 22.43 6.04 -1.34
N TYR A 71 22.28 5.01 -2.16
CA TYR A 71 21.37 3.90 -1.85
C TYR A 71 21.87 3.24 -0.57
N GLY A 72 21.46 3.81 0.57
CA GLY A 72 21.85 3.31 1.88
C GLY A 72 21.23 1.95 2.16
N ALA A 73 21.74 1.30 3.17
CA ALA A 73 21.25 -0.01 3.61
C ALA A 73 19.73 -0.01 3.87
N ARG A 74 19.18 1.13 4.33
CA ARG A 74 17.73 1.33 4.55
C ARG A 74 16.94 1.19 3.26
N PHE A 75 17.33 1.91 2.20
CA PHE A 75 16.64 1.86 0.91
C PHE A 75 16.63 0.44 0.33
N ASN A 76 17.76 -0.25 0.39
CA ASN A 76 17.88 -1.62 -0.10
C ASN A 76 17.02 -2.58 0.72
N PHE A 77 16.95 -2.40 2.03
CA PHE A 77 16.09 -3.17 2.90
C PHE A 77 14.60 -2.98 2.56
N ASP A 78 14.16 -1.72 2.43
CA ASP A 78 12.77 -1.39 2.10
C ASP A 78 12.36 -1.94 0.73
N ALA A 79 13.22 -1.80 -0.28
CA ALA A 79 12.97 -2.33 -1.61
C ALA A 79 12.90 -3.87 -1.63
N ALA A 80 13.82 -4.52 -0.94
CA ALA A 80 13.84 -5.97 -0.80
C ALA A 80 12.59 -6.46 -0.04
N PHE A 81 12.13 -5.71 0.96
CA PHE A 81 10.92 -6.05 1.72
C PHE A 81 9.66 -5.98 0.85
N VAL A 82 9.49 -4.93 0.04
CA VAL A 82 8.38 -4.82 -0.92
C VAL A 82 8.37 -6.02 -1.87
N PHE A 83 9.54 -6.38 -2.40
CA PHE A 83 9.68 -7.53 -3.30
C PHE A 83 9.33 -8.84 -2.59
N ALA A 84 9.87 -9.07 -1.38
CA ALA A 84 9.60 -10.27 -0.60
C ALA A 84 8.10 -10.41 -0.27
N LEU A 85 7.46 -9.32 0.15
CA LEU A 85 6.02 -9.30 0.43
C LEU A 85 5.19 -9.69 -0.80
N ALA A 86 5.55 -9.18 -1.97
CA ALA A 86 4.86 -9.51 -3.21
C ALA A 86 5.00 -11.00 -3.57
N VAL A 87 6.20 -11.57 -3.41
CA VAL A 87 6.48 -13.01 -3.61
C VAL A 87 5.74 -13.87 -2.58
N ASP A 88 5.68 -13.42 -1.34
CA ASP A 88 4.94 -14.08 -0.28
C ASP A 88 3.45 -14.14 -0.58
N TRP A 89 2.88 -13.07 -1.11
CA TRP A 89 1.48 -13.04 -1.49
C TRP A 89 1.15 -14.07 -2.56
N ASN A 90 1.84 -14.03 -3.66
CA ASN A 90 1.73 -15.03 -4.71
C ASN A 90 2.93 -14.89 -5.67
N PRO A 91 3.80 -15.91 -5.83
CA PRO A 91 4.96 -15.83 -6.72
C PRO A 91 4.59 -15.67 -8.19
N ASN A 92 3.33 -15.92 -8.56
CA ASN A 92 2.82 -15.73 -9.92
C ASN A 92 2.23 -14.32 -10.13
N LEU A 93 2.05 -13.54 -9.08
CA LEU A 93 1.66 -12.14 -9.22
C LEU A 93 2.85 -11.41 -9.85
N ALA A 94 2.75 -11.18 -11.15
CA ALA A 94 3.61 -10.22 -11.80
C ALA A 94 3.26 -8.82 -11.25
N LEU A 95 3.92 -8.41 -10.19
CA LEU A 95 4.06 -7.00 -9.85
C LEU A 95 5.11 -6.46 -10.83
N PRO A 96 4.72 -5.88 -11.98
CA PRO A 96 5.68 -5.45 -12.97
C PRO A 96 6.53 -4.37 -12.35
N GLY A 97 7.80 -4.65 -12.31
CA GLY A 97 8.92 -3.78 -12.08
C GLY A 97 8.66 -2.57 -11.20
N MET A 98 8.97 -2.68 -9.98
CA MET A 98 9.71 -1.73 -9.24
C MET A 98 8.96 -0.70 -8.46
N SER A 99 9.01 -1.01 -7.23
CA SER A 99 8.83 -0.09 -6.15
C SER A 99 10.13 0.65 -5.90
N VAL A 100 10.06 1.97 -5.90
CA VAL A 100 11.14 2.81 -5.40
C VAL A 100 10.68 3.35 -4.07
N PRO A 101 11.23 2.89 -2.95
CA PRO A 101 10.93 3.47 -1.65
C PRO A 101 11.23 4.96 -1.63
N LYS A 102 10.35 5.73 -1.02
CA LYS A 102 10.53 7.17 -0.86
C LYS A 102 10.14 7.53 0.57
N HIS A 103 11.12 7.99 1.34
CA HIS A 103 10.88 8.42 2.70
C HIS A 103 10.15 9.76 2.74
N GLN A 104 8.96 9.80 3.33
CA GLN A 104 8.12 11.00 3.43
C GLN A 104 7.45 11.17 4.80
N GLY A 105 7.87 10.47 5.82
CA GLY A 105 7.27 10.59 7.16
C GLY A 105 5.91 9.90 7.34
N GLU A 106 5.27 9.45 6.25
CA GLU A 106 4.01 8.71 6.28
C GLU A 106 4.09 7.51 5.32
N TRP A 107 3.35 6.46 5.63
CA TRP A 107 3.14 5.35 4.70
C TRP A 107 2.31 5.83 3.53
N GLY A 108 2.62 5.35 2.33
CA GLY A 108 1.86 5.72 1.17
C GLY A 108 2.34 5.06 -0.11
N PHE A 109 1.50 5.17 -1.12
CA PHE A 109 1.76 4.67 -2.46
C PHE A 109 1.43 5.74 -3.50
N SER A 110 2.28 5.89 -4.50
CA SER A 110 2.00 6.72 -5.66
C SER A 110 2.55 6.12 -6.93
N GLU A 111 1.93 6.46 -8.06
CA GLU A 111 2.41 6.08 -9.38
C GLU A 111 2.89 7.30 -10.14
N LEU A 112 4.09 7.19 -10.67
CA LEU A 112 4.66 8.17 -11.58
C LEU A 112 4.63 7.59 -13.00
N LEU A 113 3.79 8.18 -13.85
CA LEU A 113 3.76 7.89 -15.27
C LEU A 113 4.90 8.64 -15.94
N LEU A 114 5.83 7.91 -16.53
CA LEU A 114 6.89 8.51 -17.32
C LEU A 114 6.39 8.75 -18.73
N PRO A 115 6.39 10.00 -19.24
CA PRO A 115 6.02 10.28 -20.61
C PRO A 115 6.92 9.52 -21.57
N THR A 116 6.35 8.85 -22.56
CA THR A 116 7.09 8.14 -23.60
C THR A 116 6.84 8.76 -24.96
N ILE A 117 7.80 8.57 -25.85
CA ILE A 117 7.68 8.98 -27.25
C ILE A 117 6.71 8.07 -27.99
N ASP A 118 6.67 6.81 -27.59
CA ASP A 118 5.70 5.83 -28.05
C ASP A 118 4.59 5.70 -27.02
N LYS A 119 3.42 6.24 -27.35
CA LYS A 119 2.23 6.25 -26.48
C LYS A 119 1.72 4.86 -26.09
N GLN A 120 2.28 3.79 -26.66
CA GLN A 120 1.85 2.41 -26.42
C GLN A 120 2.51 1.76 -25.19
N ARG A 121 3.61 2.31 -24.67
CA ARG A 121 4.31 1.77 -23.50
C ARG A 121 4.78 2.90 -22.59
N MET A 122 3.90 3.33 -21.70
CA MET A 122 4.31 4.24 -20.63
C MET A 122 4.95 3.43 -19.50
N PRO A 123 6.24 3.59 -19.22
CA PRO A 123 6.82 3.01 -18.01
C PRO A 123 6.19 3.67 -16.80
N ILE A 124 5.73 2.86 -15.87
CA ILE A 124 5.15 3.28 -14.60
C ILE A 124 6.19 3.02 -13.53
N VAL A 125 6.56 4.05 -12.80
CA VAL A 125 7.37 3.93 -11.59
C VAL A 125 6.45 3.98 -10.39
N ARG A 126 6.47 2.92 -9.59
CA ARG A 126 5.72 2.84 -8.34
C ARG A 126 6.59 3.31 -7.21
N VAL A 127 6.06 4.22 -6.43
CA VAL A 127 6.78 4.83 -5.32
C VAL A 127 6.03 4.49 -4.04
N PHE A 128 6.68 3.72 -3.17
CA PHE A 128 6.21 3.50 -1.81
C PHE A 128 6.86 4.53 -0.89
N HIS A 129 6.05 5.10 -0.04
CA HIS A 129 6.47 6.08 0.95
C HIS A 129 6.64 5.37 2.28
N PHE A 130 7.72 5.65 2.96
CA PHE A 130 8.05 5.07 4.25
C PHE A 130 8.23 6.17 5.27
N PRO A 131 7.72 6.05 6.49
CA PRO A 131 8.02 6.97 7.56
C PRO A 131 9.47 6.81 8.03
N GLY A 132 10.02 7.86 8.64
CA GLY A 132 11.34 7.84 9.25
C GLY A 132 12.45 8.44 8.40
N GLN A 133 13.67 8.31 8.89
CA GLN A 133 14.89 8.81 8.27
C GLN A 133 15.57 7.74 7.41
N ASP A 134 16.63 8.11 6.70
CA ASP A 134 17.37 7.19 5.81
C ASP A 134 18.25 6.17 6.55
N SER A 135 18.23 6.18 7.89
CA SER A 135 19.00 5.23 8.70
C SER A 135 18.32 3.87 8.80
N ILE A 136 19.10 2.82 8.69
CA ILE A 136 18.64 1.45 8.96
C ILE A 136 18.26 1.26 10.45
N GLU A 137 18.79 2.10 11.32
CA GLU A 137 18.49 2.07 12.76
C GLU A 137 17.09 2.62 13.08
N ASP A 138 16.45 3.31 12.12
CA ASP A 138 15.09 3.85 12.23
C ASP A 138 14.01 2.87 11.73
N ILE A 139 14.38 1.64 11.39
CA ILE A 139 13.44 0.60 10.99
C ILE A 139 12.66 0.15 12.23
N ASP A 140 11.34 0.14 12.11
CA ASP A 140 10.40 -0.41 13.07
C ASP A 140 9.59 -1.52 12.39
N LEU A 141 9.93 -2.76 12.64
CA LEU A 141 9.28 -3.93 12.02
C LEU A 141 7.82 -4.05 12.41
N LEU A 142 7.40 -3.52 13.57
CA LEU A 142 5.99 -3.53 13.98
C LEU A 142 5.13 -2.61 13.12
N ALA A 143 5.71 -1.59 12.51
CA ALA A 143 5.01 -0.69 11.60
C ALA A 143 4.97 -1.20 10.14
N TYR A 144 5.84 -2.13 9.75
CA TYR A 144 5.92 -2.64 8.37
C TYR A 144 4.66 -3.35 7.85
N PRO A 145 3.76 -3.92 8.67
CA PRO A 145 2.48 -4.40 8.16
C PRO A 145 1.66 -3.34 7.41
N TRP A 146 1.88 -2.05 7.66
CA TRP A 146 1.30 -0.97 6.85
C TRP A 146 1.77 -1.01 5.39
N LEU A 147 2.97 -1.49 5.13
CA LEU A 147 3.45 -1.68 3.77
C LEU A 147 2.57 -2.67 3.00
N ALA A 148 2.00 -3.68 3.66
CA ALA A 148 1.05 -4.59 3.02
C ALA A 148 -0.21 -3.86 2.55
N HIS A 149 -0.70 -2.86 3.29
CA HIS A 149 -1.79 -1.98 2.87
C HIS A 149 -1.41 -1.20 1.60
N GLU A 150 -0.22 -0.58 1.58
CA GLU A 150 0.24 0.22 0.44
C GLU A 150 0.51 -0.64 -0.81
N VAL A 151 1.09 -1.84 -0.63
CA VAL A 151 1.28 -2.79 -1.73
C VAL A 151 -0.06 -3.28 -2.28
N ALA A 152 -1.10 -3.38 -1.45
CA ALA A 152 -2.44 -3.74 -1.89
C ALA A 152 -3.05 -2.68 -2.83
N HIS A 153 -2.78 -1.38 -2.64
CA HIS A 153 -3.15 -0.35 -3.61
C HIS A 153 -2.54 -0.62 -4.98
N CYS A 154 -1.24 -0.93 -5.02
CA CYS A 154 -0.55 -1.30 -6.26
C CYS A 154 -1.19 -2.51 -6.92
N LEU A 155 -1.50 -3.53 -6.13
CA LEU A 155 -2.09 -4.78 -6.60
C LEU A 155 -3.46 -4.56 -7.25
N LEU A 156 -4.34 -3.77 -6.63
CA LEU A 156 -5.65 -3.45 -7.20
C LEU A 156 -5.56 -2.59 -8.46
N PHE A 157 -4.63 -1.66 -8.48
CA PHE A 157 -4.41 -0.83 -9.66
C PHE A 157 -4.01 -1.69 -10.88
N LEU A 158 -3.09 -2.62 -10.67
CA LEU A 158 -2.65 -3.57 -11.71
C LEU A 158 -3.76 -4.51 -12.17
N ASN A 159 -4.69 -4.83 -11.30
CA ASN A 159 -5.80 -5.71 -11.54
C ASN A 159 -7.14 -4.95 -11.59
N SER A 160 -7.17 -3.83 -12.31
CA SER A 160 -8.34 -2.94 -12.39
C SER A 160 -9.64 -3.63 -12.81
N ALA A 161 -9.55 -4.80 -13.46
CA ALA A 161 -10.70 -5.65 -13.79
C ALA A 161 -11.42 -6.19 -12.52
N LEU A 162 -10.73 -6.26 -11.37
CA LEU A 162 -11.36 -6.68 -10.10
C LEU A 162 -12.38 -5.67 -9.59
N PHE A 163 -12.24 -4.42 -10.00
CA PHE A 163 -13.16 -3.37 -9.60
C PHE A 163 -14.61 -3.63 -10.08
N PRO A 164 -14.90 -3.81 -11.38
CA PRO A 164 -16.25 -4.10 -11.84
C PRO A 164 -16.74 -5.49 -11.43
N THR A 165 -15.86 -6.44 -11.12
CA THR A 165 -16.24 -7.82 -10.80
C THR A 165 -16.42 -8.06 -9.32
N GLU A 166 -15.55 -7.51 -8.47
CA GLU A 166 -15.55 -7.80 -7.04
C GLU A 166 -16.15 -6.69 -6.19
N PHE A 167 -15.88 -5.43 -6.50
CA PHE A 167 -16.36 -4.30 -5.68
C PHE A 167 -17.76 -3.84 -6.07
N LYS A 168 -17.92 -3.46 -7.33
CA LYS A 168 -19.14 -2.79 -7.78
C LYS A 168 -20.42 -3.59 -7.53
N PRO A 169 -20.52 -4.89 -7.83
CA PRO A 169 -21.75 -5.64 -7.62
C PRO A 169 -22.14 -5.76 -6.15
N ARG A 170 -21.14 -5.88 -5.24
CA ARG A 170 -21.38 -6.01 -3.80
C ARG A 170 -21.88 -4.69 -3.21
N LEU A 171 -21.27 -3.59 -3.57
CA LEU A 171 -21.57 -2.27 -3.00
C LEU A 171 -22.82 -1.64 -3.62
N ASP A 172 -22.99 -1.69 -4.92
CA ASP A 172 -24.17 -1.13 -5.60
C ASP A 172 -25.48 -1.75 -5.10
N GLY A 173 -25.49 -3.07 -4.87
CA GLY A 173 -26.66 -3.77 -4.35
C GLY A 173 -27.05 -3.26 -2.95
N VAL A 174 -26.07 -3.08 -2.07
CA VAL A 174 -26.30 -2.57 -0.71
C VAL A 174 -26.72 -1.10 -0.73
N LEU A 175 -26.01 -0.26 -1.50
CA LEU A 175 -26.35 1.16 -1.65
C LEU A 175 -27.77 1.34 -2.22
N HIS A 176 -28.18 0.49 -3.16
CA HIS A 176 -29.55 0.50 -3.69
C HIS A 176 -30.57 0.11 -2.60
N ALA A 177 -30.31 -0.97 -1.86
CA ALA A 177 -31.19 -1.42 -0.78
C ALA A 177 -31.35 -0.35 0.32
N LEU A 178 -30.25 0.29 0.74
CA LEU A 178 -30.27 1.39 1.70
C LEU A 178 -31.06 2.59 1.16
N SER A 179 -30.95 2.91 -0.13
CA SER A 179 -31.74 3.95 -0.77
C SER A 179 -33.23 3.67 -0.72
N LEU A 180 -33.64 2.43 -0.93
CA LEU A 180 -35.05 2.02 -0.83
C LEU A 180 -35.57 2.11 0.61
N LYS A 181 -34.77 1.72 1.62
CA LYS A 181 -35.11 1.91 3.04
C LYS A 181 -35.35 3.40 3.36
N GLY A 182 -34.45 4.31 2.93
CA GLY A 182 -34.59 5.75 3.14
C GLY A 182 -35.80 6.38 2.43
N ILE A 183 -36.27 5.80 1.33
CA ILE A 183 -37.48 6.25 0.61
C ILE A 183 -38.77 5.86 1.37
N ALA A 184 -38.73 4.78 2.14
CA ALA A 184 -39.88 4.31 2.90
C ALA A 184 -40.25 5.21 4.08
N ASP A 185 -39.30 6.02 4.60
CA ASP A 185 -39.55 6.97 5.68
C ASP A 185 -40.40 8.16 5.19
N ARG A 186 -41.34 8.62 6.02
CA ARG A 186 -42.28 9.69 5.67
C ARG A 186 -41.94 11.01 6.37
N GLY A 187 -42.13 12.15 5.66
CA GLY A 187 -42.00 13.49 6.25
C GLY A 187 -40.62 14.07 6.34
N LEU A 188 -40.32 14.86 7.39
CA LEU A 188 -39.04 15.55 7.61
C LEU A 188 -37.88 14.54 7.77
N ALA A 189 -38.17 13.42 8.46
CA ALA A 189 -37.24 12.33 8.59
C ALA A 189 -36.78 11.78 7.24
N ARG A 190 -37.67 11.72 6.26
CA ARG A 190 -37.36 11.31 4.88
C ARG A 190 -36.34 12.24 4.20
N THR A 191 -36.49 13.55 4.38
CA THR A 191 -35.59 14.56 3.76
C THR A 191 -34.20 14.46 4.39
N LEU A 192 -34.11 14.34 5.70
CA LEU A 192 -32.85 14.18 6.43
C LEU A 192 -32.17 12.86 6.14
N ALA A 193 -32.94 11.75 6.12
CA ALA A 193 -32.45 10.44 5.75
C ALA A 193 -31.91 10.39 4.31
N ARG A 194 -32.60 11.09 3.39
CA ARG A 194 -32.17 11.18 1.99
C ARG A 194 -30.90 12.01 1.80
N ALA A 195 -30.77 13.14 2.50
CA ALA A 195 -29.56 13.95 2.50
C ALA A 195 -28.36 13.16 3.04
N GLY A 196 -28.52 12.44 4.17
CA GLY A 196 -27.48 11.61 4.73
C GLY A 196 -27.08 10.42 3.82
N LEU A 197 -28.05 9.84 3.10
CA LEU A 197 -27.80 8.79 2.11
C LEU A 197 -27.02 9.31 0.90
N ASP A 198 -27.33 10.50 0.42
CA ASP A 198 -26.62 11.10 -0.74
C ASP A 198 -25.18 11.47 -0.35
N GLU A 199 -24.97 11.98 0.86
CA GLU A 199 -23.64 12.22 1.42
C GLU A 199 -22.86 10.92 1.59
N MET A 200 -23.47 9.90 2.18
CA MET A 200 -22.86 8.58 2.36
C MET A 200 -22.45 7.96 1.01
N LYS A 201 -23.32 8.03 -0.01
CA LYS A 201 -23.02 7.53 -1.35
C LYS A 201 -21.77 8.17 -1.94
N GLN A 202 -21.51 9.43 -1.66
CA GLN A 202 -20.31 10.12 -2.13
C GLN A 202 -19.01 9.42 -1.67
N TYR A 203 -18.99 8.90 -0.45
CA TYR A 203 -17.82 8.24 0.13
C TYR A 203 -17.73 6.75 -0.24
N TRP A 204 -18.87 6.07 -0.36
CA TRP A 204 -18.93 4.63 -0.55
C TRP A 204 -19.08 4.18 -2.00
N THR A 205 -19.47 5.07 -2.92
CA THR A 205 -19.64 4.69 -4.33
C THR A 205 -18.27 4.49 -4.97
N PRO A 206 -17.95 3.27 -5.42
CA PRO A 206 -16.67 3.01 -6.01
C PRO A 206 -16.50 3.74 -7.34
N THR A 207 -15.35 4.41 -7.52
CA THR A 207 -14.96 5.04 -8.79
C THR A 207 -13.61 4.48 -9.24
N LEU A 208 -13.46 4.24 -10.54
CA LEU A 208 -12.28 3.58 -11.12
C LEU A 208 -10.95 4.29 -10.85
N ASN A 209 -10.99 5.61 -10.65
CA ASN A 209 -9.77 6.43 -10.65
C ASN A 209 -9.53 7.18 -9.34
N GLN A 210 -10.36 6.98 -8.34
CA GLN A 210 -10.21 7.66 -7.06
C GLN A 210 -10.39 6.63 -5.95
N GLY A 211 -9.45 6.62 -5.02
CA GLY A 211 -9.62 5.90 -3.77
C GLY A 211 -10.95 6.30 -3.15
N ASN A 212 -11.65 5.36 -2.57
CA ASN A 212 -12.84 5.58 -1.78
C ASN A 212 -12.81 4.66 -0.57
N TRP A 213 -13.74 4.87 0.34
CA TRP A 213 -13.78 4.13 1.60
C TRP A 213 -13.79 2.60 1.41
N ALA A 214 -14.50 2.12 0.41
CA ALA A 214 -14.53 0.67 0.15
C ALA A 214 -13.19 0.12 -0.31
N HIS A 215 -12.44 0.90 -1.12
CA HIS A 215 -11.09 0.53 -1.53
C HIS A 215 -10.15 0.49 -0.33
N GLU A 216 -10.12 1.54 0.48
CA GLU A 216 -9.26 1.62 1.66
C GLU A 216 -9.52 0.47 2.64
N ILE A 217 -10.81 0.16 2.87
CA ILE A 217 -11.20 -1.00 3.68
C ILE A 217 -10.68 -2.29 3.06
N ALA A 218 -10.79 -2.45 1.74
CA ALA A 218 -10.28 -3.65 1.09
C ALA A 218 -8.75 -3.77 1.21
N MET A 219 -7.99 -2.64 1.19
CA MET A 219 -6.55 -2.66 1.47
C MET A 219 -6.27 -3.15 2.90
N ASP A 220 -7.03 -2.65 3.88
CA ASP A 220 -6.95 -3.14 5.26
C ASP A 220 -7.23 -4.65 5.34
N ILE A 221 -8.22 -5.14 4.60
CA ILE A 221 -8.57 -6.55 4.59
C ILE A 221 -7.49 -7.41 3.93
N ILE A 222 -6.88 -6.94 2.84
CA ILE A 222 -5.76 -7.64 2.18
C ILE A 222 -4.54 -7.70 3.10
N ALA A 223 -4.21 -6.58 3.77
CA ALA A 223 -3.13 -6.53 4.74
C ALA A 223 -3.40 -7.45 5.95
N LEU A 224 -4.64 -7.45 6.46
CA LEU A 224 -5.08 -8.32 7.55
C LEU A 224 -5.07 -9.80 7.15
N TRP A 225 -5.49 -10.12 5.92
CA TRP A 225 -5.41 -11.48 5.36
C TRP A 225 -3.98 -11.98 5.33
N SER A 226 -3.06 -11.15 4.86
CA SER A 226 -1.66 -11.53 4.64
C SER A 226 -0.83 -11.53 5.91
N CYS A 227 -0.98 -10.49 6.77
CA CYS A 227 -0.12 -10.28 7.95
C CYS A 227 -0.81 -10.63 9.28
N GLY A 228 -2.13 -10.92 9.27
CA GLY A 228 -2.86 -11.40 10.43
C GLY A 228 -2.69 -10.55 11.69
N PRO A 229 -2.23 -11.16 12.80
CA PRO A 229 -2.08 -10.45 14.07
C PRO A 229 -1.03 -9.33 14.02
N ALA A 230 -0.05 -9.40 13.14
CA ALA A 230 0.95 -8.33 12.99
C ALA A 230 0.30 -7.05 12.43
N TYR A 231 -0.60 -7.18 11.44
CA TYR A 231 -1.36 -6.03 10.95
C TYR A 231 -2.30 -5.46 12.01
N LEU A 232 -2.96 -6.31 12.81
CA LEU A 232 -3.79 -5.83 13.92
C LEU A 232 -2.99 -5.02 14.93
N GLY A 233 -1.77 -5.42 15.24
CA GLY A 233 -0.88 -4.67 16.12
C GLY A 233 -0.53 -3.31 15.55
N ALA A 234 -0.02 -3.27 14.31
CA ALA A 234 0.32 -2.03 13.64
C ALA A 234 -0.89 -1.09 13.51
N PHE A 235 -2.07 -1.63 13.21
CA PHE A 235 -3.30 -0.88 13.13
C PHE A 235 -3.72 -0.30 14.50
N LEU A 236 -3.57 -1.06 15.58
CA LEU A 236 -3.90 -0.61 16.93
C LEU A 236 -2.94 0.50 17.37
N ASP A 237 -1.65 0.33 17.14
CA ASP A 237 -0.62 1.33 17.47
C ASP A 237 -0.89 2.66 16.76
N GLU A 238 -1.34 2.63 15.50
CA GLU A 238 -1.74 3.83 14.76
C GLU A 238 -2.98 4.49 15.37
N VAL A 239 -3.98 3.68 15.72
CA VAL A 239 -5.25 4.16 16.29
C VAL A 239 -5.07 4.73 17.70
N GLU A 240 -4.10 4.22 18.47
CA GLU A 240 -3.79 4.68 19.83
C GLU A 240 -2.87 5.90 19.86
N ARG A 241 -2.33 6.33 18.71
CA ARG A 241 -1.53 7.56 18.66
C ARG A 241 -2.31 8.77 19.17
N ASP A 242 -1.65 9.60 19.95
CA ASP A 242 -2.23 10.80 20.53
C ASP A 242 -2.79 11.74 19.46
N ASN A 243 -3.98 12.29 19.74
CA ASN A 243 -4.67 13.28 18.91
C ASN A 243 -5.25 12.79 17.57
N LEU A 244 -5.40 11.50 17.36
CA LEU A 244 -6.08 11.00 16.17
C LEU A 244 -7.59 11.32 16.24
N ASP A 245 -8.09 12.10 15.26
CA ASP A 245 -9.54 12.33 15.15
C ASP A 245 -10.22 11.10 14.51
N MET A 246 -10.81 10.27 15.38
CA MET A 246 -11.52 9.05 14.97
C MET A 246 -12.64 9.26 13.95
N PHE A 247 -13.11 10.50 13.82
CA PHE A 247 -14.22 10.87 12.94
C PHE A 247 -13.81 11.84 11.83
N GLN A 248 -12.52 12.03 11.60
CA GLN A 248 -12.04 12.87 10.50
C GLN A 248 -12.48 12.28 9.17
N ILE A 249 -13.32 13.02 8.45
CA ILE A 249 -13.86 12.61 7.16
C ILE A 249 -12.96 13.11 6.04
N SER A 250 -12.56 12.20 5.17
CA SER A 250 -11.89 12.46 3.90
C SER A 250 -12.69 11.81 2.77
N THR A 251 -12.61 12.35 1.57
CA THR A 251 -13.23 11.74 0.38
C THR A 251 -12.51 10.45 -0.04
N VAL A 252 -11.25 10.30 0.33
CA VAL A 252 -10.40 9.15 -0.03
C VAL A 252 -10.35 8.14 1.11
N HIS A 253 -9.97 8.61 2.30
CA HIS A 253 -9.76 7.74 3.46
C HIS A 253 -10.98 7.72 4.38
N PRO A 254 -11.50 6.54 4.75
CA PRO A 254 -12.54 6.43 5.75
C PRO A 254 -12.01 6.86 7.12
N PRO A 255 -12.87 7.43 7.99
CA PRO A 255 -12.52 7.70 9.37
C PRO A 255 -12.05 6.42 10.07
N TYR A 256 -11.14 6.54 11.01
CA TYR A 256 -10.64 5.38 11.75
C TYR A 256 -11.75 4.59 12.45
N CYS A 257 -12.79 5.24 12.94
CA CYS A 257 -13.95 4.54 13.51
C CYS A 257 -14.61 3.57 12.50
N VAL A 258 -14.64 3.91 11.22
CA VAL A 258 -15.17 3.04 10.14
C VAL A 258 -14.19 1.90 9.85
N ARG A 259 -12.90 2.17 9.77
CA ARG A 259 -11.85 1.17 9.57
C ARG A 259 -11.82 0.14 10.72
N ILE A 260 -11.94 0.61 11.98
CA ILE A 260 -12.04 -0.27 13.16
C ILE A 260 -13.20 -1.26 13.01
N LEU A 261 -14.39 -0.79 12.62
CA LEU A 261 -15.55 -1.65 12.42
C LEU A 261 -15.30 -2.69 11.31
N ALA A 262 -14.67 -2.29 10.20
CA ALA A 262 -14.34 -3.19 9.11
C ALA A 262 -13.33 -4.27 9.53
N VAL A 263 -12.26 -3.89 10.20
CA VAL A 263 -11.26 -4.82 10.75
C VAL A 263 -11.91 -5.80 11.73
N LEU A 264 -12.75 -5.31 12.65
CA LEU A 264 -13.48 -6.16 13.59
C LEU A 264 -14.49 -7.10 12.91
N CYS A 265 -15.10 -6.68 11.81
CA CYS A 265 -15.99 -7.52 10.99
C CYS A 265 -15.21 -8.68 10.32
N ALA A 266 -13.98 -8.43 9.89
CA ALA A 266 -13.13 -9.42 9.22
C ALA A 266 -12.48 -10.43 10.18
N CYS A 267 -12.18 -10.03 11.41
CA CYS A 267 -11.40 -10.83 12.36
C CYS A 267 -11.97 -12.25 12.63
N PRO A 268 -13.29 -12.45 12.83
CA PRO A 268 -13.85 -13.79 13.04
C PRO A 268 -13.60 -14.71 11.84
N LEU A 269 -13.68 -14.18 10.61
CA LEU A 269 -13.48 -14.94 9.38
C LEU A 269 -12.03 -15.41 9.24
N LEU A 270 -11.09 -14.65 9.80
CA LEU A 270 -9.66 -14.94 9.83
C LEU A 270 -9.20 -15.69 11.09
N LYS A 271 -10.12 -15.93 12.06
CA LYS A 271 -9.82 -16.52 13.37
C LYS A 271 -8.85 -15.68 14.20
N LEU A 272 -9.03 -14.38 14.16
CA LEU A 272 -8.20 -13.38 14.87
C LEU A 272 -8.88 -12.81 16.12
N ASP A 273 -10.02 -13.38 16.56
CA ASP A 273 -10.81 -12.86 17.70
C ASP A 273 -10.00 -12.70 18.98
N ALA A 274 -9.05 -13.59 19.22
CA ALA A 274 -8.18 -13.56 20.40
C ALA A 274 -7.31 -12.28 20.48
N HIS A 275 -7.06 -11.63 19.34
CA HIS A 275 -6.20 -10.45 19.23
C HIS A 275 -6.98 -9.13 19.17
N THR A 276 -8.33 -9.16 19.28
CA THR A 276 -9.18 -7.99 19.04
C THR A 276 -9.61 -7.25 20.31
N GLY A 277 -9.13 -7.64 21.49
CA GLY A 277 -9.64 -7.11 22.77
C GLY A 277 -9.64 -5.60 22.88
N ALA A 278 -8.52 -4.95 22.59
CA ALA A 278 -8.37 -3.50 22.64
C ALA A 278 -9.24 -2.77 21.60
N LEU A 279 -9.25 -3.25 20.35
CA LEU A 279 -10.10 -2.68 19.28
C LEU A 279 -11.60 -2.81 19.61
N ARG A 280 -12.03 -3.93 20.20
CA ARG A 280 -13.42 -4.11 20.64
C ARG A 280 -13.78 -3.14 21.77
N ALA A 281 -12.90 -2.95 22.74
CA ALA A 281 -13.12 -1.99 23.83
C ALA A 281 -13.24 -0.56 23.29
N LEU A 282 -12.36 -0.17 22.37
CA LEU A 282 -12.41 1.12 21.71
C LEU A 282 -13.70 1.30 20.89
N SER A 283 -14.04 0.33 20.05
CA SER A 283 -15.28 0.34 19.26
C SER A 283 -16.53 0.47 20.16
N ALA A 284 -16.58 -0.25 21.27
CA ALA A 284 -17.69 -0.16 22.22
C ALA A 284 -17.77 1.25 22.86
N SER A 285 -16.64 1.84 23.19
CA SER A 285 -16.58 3.23 23.72
C SER A 285 -17.11 4.23 22.68
N LEU A 286 -16.64 4.16 21.43
CA LEU A 286 -17.09 5.02 20.34
C LEU A 286 -18.58 4.86 20.06
N SER A 287 -19.09 3.63 20.05
CA SER A 287 -20.51 3.33 19.84
C SER A 287 -21.38 3.89 20.96
N LYS A 288 -20.90 3.86 22.19
CA LYS A 288 -21.60 4.44 23.35
C LYS A 288 -21.63 5.96 23.30
N GLN A 289 -20.53 6.60 22.89
CA GLN A 289 -20.41 8.07 22.87
C GLN A 289 -21.11 8.68 21.64
N TYR A 290 -21.05 8.01 20.48
CA TYR A 290 -21.47 8.56 19.19
C TYR A 290 -22.33 7.60 18.36
N PRO A 291 -23.42 7.02 18.93
CA PRO A 291 -24.17 5.93 18.26
C PRO A 291 -24.77 6.35 16.90
N ASN A 292 -25.35 7.53 16.83
CA ASN A 292 -25.96 8.03 15.60
C ASN A 292 -24.94 8.36 14.53
N LYS A 293 -23.78 8.92 14.90
CA LYS A 293 -22.71 9.29 13.96
C LYS A 293 -22.10 8.06 13.31
N LEU A 294 -21.83 7.02 14.08
CA LEU A 294 -21.34 5.74 13.56
C LEU A 294 -22.33 5.08 12.60
N ALA A 295 -23.60 4.98 13.01
CA ALA A 295 -24.64 4.38 12.18
C ALA A 295 -24.84 5.12 10.84
N GLN A 296 -24.64 6.44 10.82
CA GLN A 296 -24.72 7.25 9.60
C GLN A 296 -23.51 7.05 8.68
N LEU A 297 -22.31 6.98 9.23
CA LEU A 297 -21.06 6.87 8.45
C LEU A 297 -20.81 5.43 7.98
N ALA A 298 -21.14 4.46 8.80
CA ALA A 298 -20.75 3.08 8.64
C ALA A 298 -21.95 2.11 8.85
N PRO A 299 -22.94 2.11 7.95
CA PRO A 299 -23.96 1.08 7.95
C PRO A 299 -23.32 -0.32 7.93
N GLU A 300 -23.78 -1.20 8.78
CA GLU A 300 -23.24 -2.56 8.93
C GLU A 300 -23.19 -3.31 7.59
N GLU A 301 -24.21 -3.13 6.78
CA GLU A 301 -24.31 -3.77 5.47
C GLU A 301 -23.23 -3.29 4.49
N LEU A 302 -22.83 -2.01 4.55
CA LEU A 302 -21.74 -1.47 3.70
C LEU A 302 -20.37 -1.92 4.18
N ILE A 303 -20.15 -1.96 5.50
CA ILE A 303 -18.96 -2.54 6.09
C ILE A 303 -18.79 -3.99 5.63
N ALA A 304 -19.84 -4.81 5.79
CA ALA A 304 -19.82 -6.21 5.39
C ALA A 304 -19.53 -6.37 3.89
N ALA A 305 -20.15 -5.56 3.03
CA ALA A 305 -19.93 -5.61 1.58
C ALA A 305 -18.50 -5.24 1.18
N ALA A 306 -17.89 -4.25 1.84
CA ALA A 306 -16.51 -3.85 1.57
C ALA A 306 -15.51 -4.92 2.07
N VAL A 307 -15.77 -5.51 3.22
CA VAL A 307 -14.99 -6.63 3.77
C VAL A 307 -15.07 -7.83 2.83
N ASP A 308 -16.27 -8.20 2.37
CA ASP A 308 -16.47 -9.29 1.40
C ASP A 308 -15.76 -9.03 0.07
N ALA A 309 -15.72 -7.78 -0.39
CA ALA A 309 -14.96 -7.39 -1.59
C ALA A 309 -13.46 -7.61 -1.40
N GLY A 310 -12.90 -7.20 -0.27
CA GLY A 310 -11.49 -7.44 0.07
C GLY A 310 -11.15 -8.94 0.11
N PHE A 311 -11.99 -9.76 0.75
CA PHE A 311 -11.80 -11.22 0.75
C PHE A 311 -11.93 -11.85 -0.65
N ALA A 312 -12.83 -11.34 -1.48
CA ALA A 312 -12.97 -11.81 -2.84
C ALA A 312 -11.70 -11.52 -3.66
N VAL A 313 -11.11 -10.35 -3.50
CA VAL A 313 -9.81 -10.01 -4.12
C VAL A 313 -8.72 -10.98 -3.68
N CYS A 314 -8.58 -11.23 -2.37
CA CYS A 314 -7.59 -12.17 -1.85
C CYS A 314 -7.73 -13.56 -2.48
N LYS A 315 -8.96 -14.04 -2.61
CA LYS A 315 -9.25 -15.35 -3.20
C LYS A 315 -9.02 -15.38 -4.71
N THR A 316 -9.45 -14.36 -5.43
CA THR A 316 -9.30 -14.27 -6.91
C THR A 316 -7.83 -14.17 -7.31
N LEU A 317 -7.02 -13.48 -6.53
CA LEU A 317 -5.59 -13.36 -6.75
C LEU A 317 -4.76 -14.45 -6.06
N GLU A 318 -5.43 -15.42 -5.43
CA GLU A 318 -4.78 -16.53 -4.71
C GLU A 318 -3.72 -16.05 -3.69
N ILE A 319 -4.00 -14.92 -3.02
CA ILE A 319 -3.09 -14.38 -2.00
C ILE A 319 -3.03 -15.36 -0.83
N ARG A 320 -1.82 -15.73 -0.41
CA ARG A 320 -1.60 -16.57 0.75
C ARG A 320 -2.04 -15.87 2.03
N ASP A 321 -2.71 -16.59 2.92
CA ASP A 321 -3.10 -16.05 4.20
C ASP A 321 -1.96 -16.14 5.23
N TRP A 322 -2.05 -15.38 6.30
CA TRP A 322 -1.06 -15.35 7.38
C TRP A 322 -0.82 -16.70 8.05
N LYS A 323 -1.81 -17.61 8.02
CA LYS A 323 -1.68 -18.96 8.62
C LYS A 323 -0.71 -19.82 7.86
N TYR A 324 -0.58 -19.61 6.56
CA TYR A 324 0.41 -20.30 5.74
C TYR A 324 1.82 -20.07 6.28
N PHE A 325 2.15 -18.85 6.67
CA PHE A 325 3.47 -18.48 7.20
C PHE A 325 3.63 -18.87 8.66
N SER A 326 2.57 -18.81 9.48
CA SER A 326 2.61 -19.20 10.89
C SER A 326 2.72 -20.70 11.13
N GLN A 327 2.38 -21.54 10.14
CA GLN A 327 2.43 -23.01 10.23
C GLN A 327 3.69 -23.62 9.64
N GLY A 328 4.74 -22.84 9.37
CA GLY A 328 6.00 -23.32 8.83
C GLY A 328 5.99 -23.45 7.31
N GLY A 329 5.25 -22.59 6.62
CA GLY A 329 5.40 -22.37 5.18
C GLY A 329 6.86 -22.04 4.83
N PRO A 330 7.26 -22.12 3.53
CA PRO A 330 8.59 -21.70 3.10
C PRO A 330 8.82 -20.25 3.56
N GLY A 331 9.84 -20.01 4.35
CA GLY A 331 10.09 -18.75 5.07
C GLY A 331 10.01 -18.89 6.59
N SER A 332 9.55 -20.03 7.15
CA SER A 332 9.78 -20.31 8.57
C SER A 332 11.25 -20.63 8.75
N SER A 333 12.00 -19.58 8.94
CA SER A 333 13.44 -19.61 9.07
C SER A 333 13.88 -20.43 10.29
N SER A 334 14.94 -21.16 10.12
CA SER A 334 15.85 -21.49 11.23
C SER A 334 16.14 -20.20 12.01
N PRO A 335 16.27 -20.25 13.35
CA PRO A 335 16.59 -19.07 14.15
C PRO A 335 17.82 -18.28 13.67
N ASP A 336 18.62 -18.86 12.80
CA ASP A 336 19.86 -18.27 12.28
C ASP A 336 19.72 -17.59 10.90
N THR A 337 18.56 -17.69 10.24
CA THR A 337 18.32 -17.09 8.93
C THR A 337 16.95 -16.41 8.89
N TYR A 338 16.94 -15.10 8.99
CA TYR A 338 15.71 -14.31 8.83
C TYR A 338 15.51 -13.99 7.36
N GLU A 339 14.39 -14.45 6.81
CA GLU A 339 13.94 -14.04 5.49
C GLU A 339 13.00 -12.85 5.62
N LEU A 340 13.11 -11.90 4.70
CA LEU A 340 12.18 -10.79 4.60
C LEU A 340 10.78 -11.28 4.24
N GLY A 341 9.77 -10.55 4.67
CA GLY A 341 8.38 -10.77 4.28
C GLY A 341 7.45 -11.06 5.45
N VAL A 342 6.33 -11.73 5.18
CA VAL A 342 5.24 -11.93 6.16
C VAL A 342 5.70 -12.72 7.38
N ALA A 343 6.55 -13.75 7.20
CA ALA A 343 7.04 -14.57 8.32
C ALA A 343 7.80 -13.73 9.34
N LEU A 344 8.62 -12.79 8.88
CA LEU A 344 9.36 -11.87 9.76
C LEU A 344 8.41 -10.95 10.55
N LEU A 345 7.36 -10.42 9.91
CA LEU A 345 6.39 -9.56 10.59
C LEU A 345 5.63 -10.33 11.68
N LEU A 346 5.24 -11.56 11.41
CA LEU A 346 4.60 -12.43 12.40
C LEU A 346 5.53 -12.75 13.57
N GLU A 347 6.80 -12.97 13.29
CA GLU A 347 7.81 -13.23 14.34
C GLU A 347 8.06 -11.97 15.18
N ALA A 348 8.18 -10.78 14.55
CA ALA A 348 8.32 -9.52 15.27
C ALA A 348 7.15 -9.29 16.24
N TRP A 349 5.92 -9.49 15.76
CA TRP A 349 4.73 -9.44 16.58
C TRP A 349 4.75 -10.48 17.72
N ARG A 350 5.17 -11.71 17.46
CA ARG A 350 5.27 -12.75 18.47
C ARG A 350 6.28 -12.39 19.56
N VAL A 351 7.48 -11.95 19.19
CA VAL A 351 8.54 -11.56 20.14
C VAL A 351 8.08 -10.38 21.00
N ARG A 352 7.46 -9.38 20.39
CA ARG A 352 6.90 -8.20 21.11
C ARG A 352 5.88 -8.60 22.15
N ASN A 353 5.02 -9.57 21.86
CA ASN A 353 3.96 -10.01 22.80
C ASN A 353 4.44 -11.00 23.87
N GLN A 354 5.59 -11.63 23.71
CA GLN A 354 6.12 -12.61 24.67
C GLN A 354 7.19 -12.04 25.58
N GLY A 355 7.80 -10.91 25.20
CA GLY A 355 8.89 -10.26 25.93
C GLY A 355 8.54 -8.86 26.43
N ASP A 356 9.50 -8.26 27.11
CA ASP A 356 9.47 -6.84 27.40
C ASP A 356 9.99 -6.04 26.18
N GLU A 357 9.80 -4.73 26.23
CA GLU A 357 10.19 -3.82 25.15
C GLU A 357 11.70 -3.83 24.87
N GLU A 358 12.52 -3.90 25.90
CA GLU A 358 13.98 -3.90 25.77
C GLU A 358 14.46 -5.16 25.05
N SER A 359 13.90 -6.32 25.40
CA SER A 359 14.17 -7.60 24.74
C SER A 359 13.74 -7.59 23.27
N TYR A 360 12.59 -6.98 22.97
CA TYR A 360 12.12 -6.81 21.59
C TYR A 360 13.08 -5.93 20.79
N LEU A 361 13.41 -4.73 21.26
CA LEU A 361 14.29 -3.80 20.55
C LEU A 361 15.68 -4.38 20.28
N LYS A 362 16.20 -5.18 21.23
CA LYS A 362 17.47 -5.89 21.03
C LYS A 362 17.35 -6.91 19.92
N TRP A 363 16.31 -7.74 19.94
CA TRP A 363 16.04 -8.74 18.91
C TRP A 363 15.86 -8.09 17.54
N GLU A 364 15.05 -7.03 17.45
CA GLU A 364 14.80 -6.31 16.21
C GLU A 364 16.08 -5.79 15.58
N LYS A 365 16.94 -5.14 16.38
CA LYS A 365 18.23 -4.63 15.92
C LYS A 365 19.14 -5.72 15.39
N GLU A 366 19.23 -6.87 16.06
CA GLU A 366 20.01 -8.02 15.62
C GLU A 366 19.52 -8.57 14.29
N VAL A 367 18.20 -8.72 14.14
CA VAL A 367 17.56 -9.21 12.92
C VAL A 367 17.79 -8.27 11.75
N ILE A 368 17.48 -6.98 11.92
CA ILE A 368 17.66 -5.99 10.87
C ILE A 368 19.12 -5.93 10.39
N THR A 369 20.06 -5.94 11.34
CA THR A 369 21.50 -5.94 11.01
C THR A 369 21.91 -7.18 10.21
N THR A 370 21.40 -8.35 10.60
CA THR A 370 21.68 -9.62 9.91
C THR A 370 21.15 -9.63 8.48
N ILE A 371 19.88 -9.20 8.30
CA ILE A 371 19.26 -9.16 6.98
C ILE A 371 19.95 -8.12 6.09
N ALA A 372 20.26 -6.93 6.61
CA ALA A 372 20.94 -5.89 5.85
C ALA A 372 22.33 -6.32 5.37
N ALA A 373 23.08 -7.05 6.21
CA ALA A 373 24.36 -7.64 5.81
C ALA A 373 24.18 -8.68 4.70
N GLY A 374 23.13 -9.50 4.77
CA GLY A 374 22.79 -10.47 3.72
C GLY A 374 22.44 -9.82 2.39
N ILE A 375 21.65 -8.76 2.41
CA ILE A 375 21.29 -7.97 1.20
C ILE A 375 22.55 -7.38 0.56
N ALA A 376 23.46 -6.81 1.35
CA ALA A 376 24.70 -6.21 0.85
C ALA A 376 25.64 -7.22 0.18
N LEU A 377 25.59 -8.50 0.55
CA LEU A 377 26.41 -9.55 -0.06
C LEU A 377 25.82 -10.09 -1.36
N THR A 378 24.55 -9.85 -1.65
CA THR A 378 23.86 -10.33 -2.85
C THR A 378 23.82 -9.28 -3.98
N GLN A 379 24.26 -8.07 -3.71
CA GLN A 379 24.44 -6.97 -4.68
C GLN A 379 25.85 -6.90 -5.21
#